data_0e0c81f661342ed0cbe5241526f33a20
#
_entry.id   0e0c81f661342ed0cbe5241526f33a20
#
_cell.length_a   1.000
_cell.length_b   1.000
_cell.length_c   1.000
_cell.angle_alpha   90.00
_cell.angle_beta   90.00
_cell.angle_gamma   90.00
#
_symmetry.space_group_name_H-M   'P 1'
#
loop_
_entity.id
_entity.type
_entity.pdbx_description
1 polymer ?
#
loop_
_entity_poly.entity_id
_entity_poly.type
_entity_poly.pdbx_seq_one_letter_code
_entity_poly.pdbx_strand_id
1 'polypeptide(L)'
;MSGEGRARSKLRLIDLAVQFFKKEGYKIKQENPVIEGYSGISRKFDLIVQKGRSEQGVWIRDWNRTIGVNVIIGLDTSSDDVGLSNPIMIGEKFSDHAKSYSNRRKITLLTRQKIAMSLR
;
A
#
# COMPACT_ATOMS: atom_id res chain seq x y z
N MET A 1 -22.23 -15.59 18.53
CA MET A 1 -20.87 -15.46 19.07
C MET A 1 -19.84 -16.03 18.16
N SER A 2 -20.05 -17.24 17.70
CA SER A 2 -19.09 -17.87 16.82
C SER A 2 -18.87 -17.06 15.52
N GLY A 3 -19.93 -16.43 15.02
CA GLY A 3 -19.80 -15.63 13.82
C GLY A 3 -18.85 -14.46 13.99
N GLU A 4 -18.87 -13.87 15.15
CA GLU A 4 -17.97 -12.76 15.47
C GLU A 4 -16.53 -13.22 15.48
N GLY A 5 -16.26 -14.38 16.04
CA GLY A 5 -14.91 -14.91 16.07
C GLY A 5 -14.35 -15.10 14.68
N ARG A 6 -15.16 -15.66 13.78
CA ARG A 6 -14.72 -15.87 12.41
C ARG A 6 -14.50 -14.54 11.70
N ALA A 7 -15.36 -13.57 11.92
CA ALA A 7 -15.23 -12.26 11.28
C ALA A 7 -13.93 -11.58 11.69
N ARG A 8 -13.61 -11.66 12.98
CA ARG A 8 -12.39 -11.01 13.49
C ARG A 8 -11.12 -11.73 13.05
N SER A 9 -11.18 -13.02 12.75
CA SER A 9 -10.00 -13.76 12.34
C SER A 9 -9.54 -13.32 10.96
N LYS A 10 -10.37 -12.56 10.23
CA LYS A 10 -10.02 -12.07 8.89
C LYS A 10 -10.19 -10.57 8.84
N LEU A 11 -9.26 -9.88 9.46
CA LEU A 11 -9.23 -8.42 9.42
C LEU A 11 -9.00 -7.93 8.01
N ARG A 12 -9.57 -6.79 7.69
CA ARG A 12 -9.36 -6.17 6.39
C ARG A 12 -7.90 -5.73 6.29
N LEU A 13 -7.38 -5.82 5.07
CA LEU A 13 -5.99 -5.48 4.83
C LEU A 13 -5.69 -4.03 5.17
N ILE A 14 -6.65 -3.13 4.92
CA ILE A 14 -6.48 -1.71 5.26
C ILE A 14 -6.27 -1.53 6.76
N ASP A 15 -7.01 -2.27 7.59
CA ASP A 15 -6.89 -2.15 9.04
C ASP A 15 -5.52 -2.63 9.52
N LEU A 16 -5.05 -3.74 8.95
CA LEU A 16 -3.72 -4.24 9.27
C LEU A 16 -2.64 -3.26 8.83
N ALA A 17 -2.81 -2.67 7.66
CA ALA A 17 -1.86 -1.70 7.11
C ALA A 17 -1.73 -0.49 8.03
N VAL A 18 -2.85 0.06 8.48
CA VAL A 18 -2.84 1.22 9.38
C VAL A 18 -2.10 0.89 10.67
N GLN A 19 -2.38 -0.28 11.27
CA GLN A 19 -1.69 -0.71 12.48
C GLN A 19 -0.19 -0.84 12.23
N PHE A 20 0.17 -1.43 11.09
CA PHE A 20 1.57 -1.62 10.73
C PHE A 20 2.29 -0.28 10.61
N PHE A 21 1.72 0.66 9.87
CA PHE A 21 2.37 1.95 9.67
C PHE A 21 2.55 2.69 11.01
N LYS A 22 1.55 2.65 11.87
CA LYS A 22 1.66 3.30 13.18
C LYS A 22 2.75 2.66 14.03
N LYS A 23 2.82 1.33 14.02
CA LYS A 23 3.87 0.61 14.75
C LYS A 23 5.25 0.97 14.23
N GLU A 24 5.38 1.13 12.92
CA GLU A 24 6.67 1.43 12.29
C GLU A 24 7.04 2.91 12.37
N GLY A 25 6.24 3.71 13.04
CA GLY A 25 6.56 5.12 13.25
C GLY A 25 6.04 6.05 12.18
N TYR A 26 5.16 5.58 11.31
CA TYR A 26 4.56 6.44 10.29
C TYR A 26 3.34 7.15 10.86
N LYS A 27 3.13 8.36 10.34
CA LYS A 27 1.89 9.10 10.57
C LYS A 27 0.98 8.85 9.36
N ILE A 28 -0.29 8.59 9.62
CA ILE A 28 -1.28 8.50 8.54
C ILE A 28 -1.69 9.92 8.20
N LYS A 29 -1.21 10.40 7.08
CA LYS A 29 -1.41 11.78 6.69
C LYS A 29 -2.79 12.02 6.09
N GLN A 30 -3.21 11.11 5.22
CA GLN A 30 -4.52 11.18 4.55
C GLN A 30 -5.05 9.78 4.30
N GLU A 31 -6.38 9.64 4.36
CA GLU A 31 -7.06 8.39 4.03
C GLU A 31 -7.92 8.62 2.81
N ASN A 32 -7.81 7.72 1.84
CA ASN A 32 -8.55 7.76 0.57
C ASN A 32 -8.45 9.11 -0.15
N PRO A 33 -7.25 9.69 -0.26
CA PRO A 33 -7.11 10.98 -0.93
C PRO A 33 -7.28 10.87 -2.43
N VAL A 34 -7.79 11.94 -3.03
CA VAL A 34 -7.81 12.12 -4.48
C VAL A 34 -7.02 13.37 -4.74
N ILE A 35 -5.94 13.24 -5.47
CA ILE A 35 -4.98 14.33 -5.69
C ILE A 35 -4.87 14.57 -7.20
N GLU A 36 -4.99 15.82 -7.61
CA GLU A 36 -4.80 16.14 -9.02
C GLU A 36 -3.31 16.08 -9.34
N GLY A 37 -2.96 15.28 -10.35
CA GLY A 37 -1.58 15.15 -10.76
C GLY A 37 -1.13 16.30 -11.64
N TYR A 38 0.17 16.40 -11.89
CA TYR A 38 0.72 17.41 -12.79
C TYR A 38 0.18 17.25 -14.20
N SER A 39 -0.22 16.03 -14.56
CA SER A 39 -0.83 15.74 -15.87
C SER A 39 -2.27 16.21 -15.97
N GLY A 40 -2.89 16.62 -14.88
CA GLY A 40 -4.31 16.97 -14.82
C GLY A 40 -5.21 15.78 -14.51
N ILE A 41 -4.64 14.59 -14.40
CA ILE A 41 -5.41 13.38 -14.04
C ILE A 41 -5.53 13.28 -12.53
N SER A 42 -6.73 12.96 -12.05
CA SER A 42 -6.94 12.73 -10.62
C SER A 42 -6.38 11.37 -10.24
N ARG A 43 -5.50 11.36 -9.24
CA ARG A 43 -4.86 10.14 -8.75
C ARG A 43 -5.42 9.78 -7.38
N LYS A 44 -5.81 8.53 -7.22
CA LYS A 44 -6.37 8.04 -5.97
C LYS A 44 -5.36 7.17 -5.25
N PHE A 45 -5.28 7.35 -3.94
CA PHE A 45 -4.46 6.49 -3.08
C PHE A 45 -5.33 5.99 -1.95
N ASP A 46 -4.95 4.86 -1.37
CA ASP A 46 -5.66 4.37 -0.18
C ASP A 46 -5.18 5.13 1.05
N LEU A 47 -3.89 5.43 1.11
CA LEU A 47 -3.30 6.20 2.20
C LEU A 47 -2.18 7.06 1.66
N ILE A 48 -1.94 8.19 2.32
CA ILE A 48 -0.66 8.88 2.26
C ILE A 48 -0.07 8.77 3.66
N VAL A 49 1.13 8.21 3.75
CA VAL A 49 1.81 8.05 5.04
C VAL A 49 3.07 8.91 5.07
N GLN A 50 3.48 9.30 6.27
CA GLN A 50 4.63 10.18 6.44
C GLN A 50 5.53 9.65 7.54
N LYS A 51 6.82 9.63 7.27
CA LYS A 51 7.82 9.31 8.27
C LYS A 51 8.94 10.34 8.12
N GLY A 52 9.15 11.15 9.18
CA GLY A 52 10.05 12.27 9.06
C GLY A 52 9.51 13.27 8.05
N ARG A 53 10.31 13.58 7.04
CA ARG A 53 9.91 14.51 5.97
C ARG A 53 9.43 13.80 4.71
N SER A 54 9.47 12.47 4.71
CA SER A 54 9.10 11.69 3.53
C SER A 54 7.64 11.32 3.56
N GLU A 55 6.92 11.66 2.49
CA GLU A 55 5.53 11.24 2.30
C GLU A 55 5.50 10.21 1.19
N GLN A 56 4.69 9.18 1.38
CA GLN A 56 4.62 8.07 0.43
C GLN A 56 3.17 7.72 0.17
N GLY A 57 2.86 7.49 -1.10
CA GLY A 57 1.54 7.02 -1.50
C GLY A 57 1.44 5.52 -1.34
N VAL A 58 0.29 5.05 -0.90
CA VAL A 58 0.06 3.62 -0.63
C VAL A 58 -1.17 3.16 -1.38
N TRP A 59 -1.02 2.07 -2.12
CA TRP A 59 -2.14 1.34 -2.68
C TRP A 59 -2.28 0.02 -1.95
N ILE A 60 -3.52 -0.36 -1.65
CA ILE A 60 -3.84 -1.60 -0.94
C ILE A 60 -4.79 -2.40 -1.81
N ARG A 61 -4.40 -3.62 -2.16
CA ARG A 61 -5.23 -4.53 -2.95
C ARG A 61 -5.55 -5.77 -2.12
N ASP A 62 -6.76 -5.78 -1.55
CA ASP A 62 -7.21 -6.89 -0.73
C ASP A 62 -7.82 -7.96 -1.63
N TRP A 63 -7.01 -8.45 -2.56
CA TRP A 63 -7.38 -9.45 -3.53
C TRP A 63 -6.77 -10.79 -3.17
N ASN A 64 -7.51 -11.85 -3.37
CA ASN A 64 -6.96 -13.19 -3.19
C ASN A 64 -6.35 -13.69 -4.50
N ARG A 65 -5.46 -12.89 -5.07
CA ARG A 65 -4.77 -13.23 -6.31
C ARG A 65 -3.44 -12.49 -6.40
N THR A 66 -2.59 -12.95 -7.30
CA THR A 66 -1.26 -12.36 -7.50
C THR A 66 -1.37 -10.99 -8.15
N ILE A 67 -0.64 -10.02 -7.60
CA ILE A 67 -0.55 -8.68 -8.17
C ILE A 67 0.59 -8.68 -9.18
N GLY A 68 0.25 -8.34 -10.42
CA GLY A 68 1.22 -8.31 -11.51
C GLY A 68 1.88 -6.96 -11.66
N VAL A 69 2.86 -6.91 -12.57
CA VAL A 69 3.69 -5.71 -12.77
C VAL A 69 2.87 -4.50 -13.23
N ASN A 70 1.80 -4.73 -13.99
CA ASN A 70 1.02 -3.59 -14.50
C ASN A 70 0.39 -2.77 -13.38
N VAL A 71 -0.03 -3.41 -12.30
CA VAL A 71 -0.58 -2.70 -11.14
C VAL A 71 0.52 -1.84 -10.49
N ILE A 72 1.72 -2.40 -10.39
CA ILE A 72 2.85 -1.68 -9.79
C ILE A 72 3.24 -0.48 -10.66
N ILE A 73 3.25 -0.65 -11.99
CA ILE A 73 3.53 0.46 -12.90
C ILE A 73 2.49 1.57 -12.70
N GLY A 74 1.23 1.20 -12.53
CA GLY A 74 0.17 2.16 -12.28
C GLY A 74 0.42 2.97 -11.02
N LEU A 75 0.83 2.30 -9.95
CA LEU A 75 1.17 2.97 -8.70
C LEU A 75 2.36 3.91 -8.88
N ASP A 76 3.39 3.45 -9.56
CA ASP A 76 4.59 4.23 -9.82
C ASP A 76 4.25 5.51 -10.59
N THR A 77 3.46 5.36 -11.66
CA THR A 77 3.03 6.49 -12.48
C THR A 77 2.19 7.48 -11.67
N SER A 78 1.26 6.97 -10.86
CA SER A 78 0.41 7.83 -10.04
C SER A 78 1.22 8.59 -9.00
N SER A 79 2.17 7.92 -8.38
CA SER A 79 3.04 8.52 -7.37
C SER A 79 3.89 9.63 -7.96
N ASP A 80 4.53 9.37 -9.11
CA ASP A 80 5.31 10.38 -9.81
C ASP A 80 4.47 11.59 -10.19
N ASP A 81 3.24 11.35 -10.66
CA ASP A 81 2.37 12.41 -11.15
C ASP A 81 1.91 13.36 -10.03
N VAL A 82 1.99 12.96 -8.79
CA VAL A 82 1.65 13.82 -7.65
C VAL A 82 2.88 14.23 -6.85
N GLY A 83 4.07 13.92 -7.35
CA GLY A 83 5.32 14.37 -6.73
C GLY A 83 5.73 13.58 -5.50
N LEU A 84 5.27 12.36 -5.36
CA LEU A 84 5.64 11.50 -4.23
C LEU A 84 6.64 10.45 -4.68
N SER A 85 7.58 10.10 -3.80
CA SER A 85 8.61 9.11 -4.10
C SER A 85 8.39 7.83 -3.29
N ASN A 86 8.99 6.74 -3.78
CA ASN A 86 9.04 5.48 -3.04
C ASN A 86 7.67 4.97 -2.60
N PRO A 87 6.75 4.76 -3.54
CA PRO A 87 5.40 4.32 -3.18
C PRO A 87 5.40 2.91 -2.60
N ILE A 88 4.31 2.58 -1.93
CA ILE A 88 4.15 1.31 -1.23
C ILE A 88 2.93 0.59 -1.77
N MET A 89 3.10 -0.68 -2.16
CA MET A 89 2.00 -1.53 -2.58
C MET A 89 1.80 -2.63 -1.55
N ILE A 90 0.57 -2.80 -1.10
CA ILE A 90 0.20 -3.83 -0.12
C ILE A 90 -0.78 -4.80 -0.76
N GLY A 91 -0.51 -6.10 -0.64
CA GLY A 91 -1.39 -7.13 -1.21
C GLY A 91 -1.07 -8.51 -0.66
N GLU A 92 -1.70 -9.53 -1.24
CA GLU A 92 -1.51 -10.89 -0.77
C GLU A 92 -0.21 -11.50 -1.30
N LYS A 93 0.04 -11.34 -2.60
CA LYS A 93 1.26 -11.87 -3.20
C LYS A 93 1.55 -11.13 -4.50
N PHE A 94 2.80 -11.17 -4.93
CA PHE A 94 3.28 -10.42 -6.08
C PHE A 94 3.99 -11.35 -7.07
N SER A 95 3.85 -11.05 -8.36
CA SER A 95 4.53 -11.80 -9.40
C SER A 95 6.04 -11.49 -9.37
N ASP A 96 6.83 -12.34 -10.00
CA ASP A 96 8.28 -12.12 -10.09
C ASP A 96 8.59 -10.84 -10.86
N HIS A 97 7.84 -10.55 -11.92
CA HIS A 97 8.01 -9.31 -12.68
C HIS A 97 7.72 -8.09 -11.81
N ALA A 98 6.66 -8.18 -10.98
CA ALA A 98 6.34 -7.08 -10.07
C ALA A 98 7.46 -6.84 -9.07
N LYS A 99 8.04 -7.92 -8.54
CA LYS A 99 9.14 -7.81 -7.58
C LYS A 99 10.38 -7.19 -8.23
N SER A 100 10.72 -7.62 -9.45
CA SER A 100 11.88 -7.09 -10.16
C SER A 100 11.72 -5.61 -10.48
N TYR A 101 10.55 -5.23 -11.00
CA TYR A 101 10.27 -3.83 -11.31
C TYR A 101 10.36 -2.97 -10.06
N SER A 102 9.74 -3.43 -8.98
CA SER A 102 9.71 -2.69 -7.71
C SER A 102 11.12 -2.50 -7.15
N ASN A 103 11.94 -3.54 -7.25
CA ASN A 103 13.31 -3.45 -6.75
C ASN A 103 14.11 -2.38 -7.49
N ARG A 104 13.94 -2.31 -8.82
CA ARG A 104 14.66 -1.32 -9.62
C ARG A 104 14.14 0.11 -9.38
N ARG A 105 12.86 0.25 -9.10
CA ARG A 105 12.21 1.56 -8.96
C ARG A 105 12.07 2.02 -7.52
N LYS A 106 12.58 1.23 -6.57
CA LYS A 106 12.50 1.54 -5.13
C LYS A 106 11.06 1.65 -4.65
N ILE A 107 10.25 0.69 -5.08
CA ILE A 107 8.87 0.58 -4.63
C ILE A 107 8.83 -0.51 -3.57
N THR A 108 8.20 -0.24 -2.45
CA THR A 108 8.09 -1.21 -1.36
C THR A 108 6.86 -2.09 -1.57
N LEU A 109 7.07 -3.40 -1.50
CA LEU A 109 5.98 -4.37 -1.56
C LEU A 109 5.82 -5.02 -0.19
N LEU A 110 4.60 -4.98 0.33
CA LEU A 110 4.29 -5.58 1.62
C LEU A 110 3.15 -6.57 1.44
N THR A 111 3.35 -7.79 1.92
CA THR A 111 2.30 -8.81 1.89
C THR A 111 1.52 -8.77 3.20
N ARG A 112 0.27 -9.26 3.15
CA ARG A 112 -0.53 -9.43 4.36
C ARG A 112 0.24 -10.24 5.40
N GLN A 113 0.89 -11.31 4.97
CA GLN A 113 1.63 -12.18 5.88
C GLN A 113 2.75 -11.43 6.58
N LYS A 114 3.52 -10.66 5.81
CA LYS A 114 4.63 -9.90 6.38
C LYS A 114 4.13 -8.87 7.40
N ILE A 115 3.05 -8.19 7.08
CA ILE A 115 2.45 -7.22 7.99
C ILE A 115 1.96 -7.91 9.25
N ALA A 116 1.22 -9.01 9.12
CA ALA A 116 0.69 -9.73 10.27
C ALA A 116 1.81 -10.24 11.19
N MET A 117 2.89 -10.74 10.60
CA MET A 117 4.03 -11.20 11.39
C MET A 117 4.70 -10.04 12.13
N SER A 118 4.76 -8.88 11.52
CA SER A 118 5.33 -7.70 12.13
C SER A 118 4.52 -7.20 13.33
N LEU A 119 3.23 -7.48 13.34
CA LEU A 119 2.33 -7.00 14.39
C LEU A 119 2.25 -7.90 15.61
N ARG A 120 2.94 -9.04 15.60
CA ARG A 120 2.93 -9.97 16.74
C ARG A 120 3.67 -9.45 17.94
#